data_6b307eec4099fdc62215b7a6362ba8ac
#
_entry.id   6b307eec4099fdc62215b7a6362ba8ac
#
_cell.length_a   1.000
_cell.length_b   1.000
_cell.length_c   1.000
_cell.angle_alpha   90.00
_cell.angle_beta   90.00
_cell.angle_gamma   90.00
#
_symmetry.space_group_name_H-M   'P 1'
#
loop_
_entity.id
_entity.type
_entity.pdbx_description
1 polymer ?
#
loop_
_entity_poly.entity_id
_entity_poly.type
_entity_poly.pdbx_seq_one_letter_code
_entity_poly.pdbx_strand_id
1 'polypeptide(L)'
;APPKLKGKRHKGMRAVYSYKLDRKFMSESPFLLLNMDEIKRVYSNQVVGNKSEKFKLKMKKDFRPSDLAIHPITGHIYHIAARGQLLVVSDRSGQIYYVRDLPKLMFRQPEGISFDPRGNMFIVSEGVDSKAMLFEFKYQPVARKVEAEAQTSSFSLL
;
A
#
# COMPACT_ATOMS: atom_id res chain seq x y z
N ALA A 1 21.59 -11.77 -1.72
CA ALA A 1 20.15 -12.00 -1.66
C ALA A 1 19.66 -11.80 -0.22
N PRO A 2 18.46 -11.22 0.01
CA PRO A 2 17.95 -11.04 1.36
C PRO A 2 17.74 -12.40 2.05
N PRO A 3 17.86 -12.48 3.38
CA PRO A 3 17.63 -13.70 4.12
C PRO A 3 16.18 -14.19 3.95
N LYS A 4 16.00 -15.49 3.78
CA LYS A 4 14.66 -16.08 3.68
C LYS A 4 14.00 -16.13 5.06
N LEU A 5 12.76 -15.68 5.16
CA LEU A 5 11.94 -15.91 6.35
C LEU A 5 11.76 -17.42 6.57
N LYS A 6 12.21 -17.92 7.72
CA LYS A 6 12.09 -19.32 8.11
C LYS A 6 11.08 -19.49 9.24
N GLY A 7 10.42 -20.66 9.26
CA GLY A 7 9.53 -21.08 10.36
C GLY A 7 8.04 -20.79 10.13
N LYS A 8 7.21 -21.50 10.89
CA LYS A 8 5.74 -21.47 10.79
C LYS A 8 5.15 -20.06 11.06
N ARG A 9 5.79 -19.26 11.92
CA ARG A 9 5.37 -17.89 12.27
C ARG A 9 5.38 -16.93 11.09
N HIS A 10 6.19 -17.19 10.07
CA HIS A 10 6.33 -16.31 8.90
C HIS A 10 5.54 -16.79 7.68
N LYS A 11 4.75 -17.87 7.84
CA LYS A 11 3.86 -18.33 6.77
C LYS A 11 2.82 -17.24 6.48
N GLY A 12 2.70 -16.85 5.21
CA GLY A 12 1.78 -15.76 4.81
C GLY A 12 2.32 -14.35 5.05
N MET A 13 3.59 -14.18 5.45
CA MET A 13 4.22 -12.88 5.58
C MET A 13 4.99 -12.49 4.31
N ARG A 14 5.11 -11.17 4.08
CA ARG A 14 6.06 -10.59 3.13
C ARG A 14 7.01 -9.68 3.90
N ALA A 15 8.31 -9.85 3.67
CA ALA A 15 9.34 -9.09 4.35
C ALA A 15 9.89 -7.98 3.47
N VAL A 16 10.07 -6.82 4.08
CA VAL A 16 10.87 -5.73 3.54
C VAL A 16 12.14 -5.63 4.35
N TYR A 17 13.28 -5.57 3.69
CA TYR A 17 14.58 -5.42 4.32
C TYR A 17 15.16 -4.04 4.03
N SER A 18 15.92 -3.49 4.99
CA SER A 18 16.67 -2.26 4.79
C SER A 18 18.11 -2.57 4.40
N TYR A 19 18.63 -1.80 3.45
CA TYR A 19 20.04 -1.81 3.09
C TYR A 19 20.66 -0.43 3.38
N LYS A 20 21.73 -0.40 4.19
CA LYS A 20 22.45 0.84 4.51
C LYS A 20 23.56 1.05 3.47
N LEU A 21 23.41 2.07 2.65
CA LEU A 21 24.33 2.38 1.55
C LEU A 21 25.72 2.78 2.04
N ASP A 22 25.78 3.56 3.12
CA ASP A 22 27.03 4.04 3.75
C ASP A 22 27.90 2.89 4.28
N ARG A 23 27.26 1.87 4.83
CA ARG A 23 27.92 0.69 5.43
C ARG A 23 27.92 -0.53 4.52
N LYS A 24 27.28 -0.46 3.36
CA LYS A 24 27.09 -1.60 2.44
C LYS A 24 26.53 -2.84 3.15
N PHE A 25 25.61 -2.62 4.10
CA PHE A 25 25.09 -3.64 5.00
C PHE A 25 23.58 -3.81 4.83
N MET A 26 23.16 -5.08 4.70
CA MET A 26 21.75 -5.47 4.74
C MET A 26 21.41 -6.00 6.13
N SER A 27 20.33 -5.51 6.73
CA SER A 27 19.85 -6.05 8.00
C SER A 27 19.45 -7.52 7.87
N GLU A 28 19.85 -8.35 8.82
CA GLU A 28 19.40 -9.77 8.89
C GLU A 28 17.94 -9.87 9.28
N SER A 29 17.44 -8.91 10.06
CA SER A 29 16.03 -8.84 10.43
C SER A 29 15.25 -7.96 9.46
N PRO A 30 14.00 -8.32 9.13
CA PRO A 30 13.14 -7.47 8.30
C PRO A 30 12.94 -6.09 8.92
N PHE A 31 12.94 -5.07 8.09
CA PHE A 31 12.53 -3.71 8.46
C PHE A 31 11.04 -3.67 8.81
N LEU A 32 10.22 -4.38 8.03
CA LEU A 32 8.80 -4.59 8.33
C LEU A 32 8.30 -5.92 7.75
N LEU A 33 7.20 -6.41 8.31
CA LEU A 33 6.48 -7.59 7.84
C LEU A 33 5.05 -7.22 7.47
N LEU A 34 4.63 -7.58 6.26
CA LEU A 34 3.25 -7.46 5.81
C LEU A 34 2.54 -8.80 5.99
N ASN A 35 1.43 -8.79 6.71
CA ASN A 35 0.61 -9.97 6.92
C ASN A 35 -0.42 -10.11 5.80
N MET A 36 -0.39 -11.24 5.08
CA MET A 36 -1.32 -11.50 3.98
C MET A 36 -2.78 -11.59 4.42
N ASP A 37 -3.03 -12.10 5.62
CA ASP A 37 -4.42 -12.21 6.10
C ASP A 37 -4.96 -10.84 6.51
N GLU A 38 -4.11 -9.95 7.01
CA GLU A 38 -4.44 -8.56 7.27
C GLU A 38 -4.75 -7.80 5.97
N ILE A 39 -3.93 -7.97 4.94
CA ILE A 39 -4.20 -7.40 3.61
C ILE A 39 -5.57 -7.85 3.10
N LYS A 40 -5.90 -9.14 3.22
CA LYS A 40 -7.21 -9.67 2.82
C LYS A 40 -8.34 -9.08 3.64
N ARG A 41 -8.15 -8.94 4.95
CA ARG A 41 -9.14 -8.38 5.87
C ARG A 41 -9.46 -6.92 5.51
N VAL A 42 -8.42 -6.08 5.37
CA VAL A 42 -8.58 -4.67 5.00
C VAL A 42 -9.27 -4.54 3.64
N TYR A 43 -8.82 -5.30 2.66
CA TYR A 43 -9.44 -5.33 1.34
C TYR A 43 -10.92 -5.69 1.39
N SER A 44 -11.28 -6.76 2.12
CA SER A 44 -12.67 -7.21 2.25
C SER A 44 -13.55 -6.14 2.89
N ASN A 45 -13.05 -5.45 3.92
CA ASN A 45 -13.79 -4.40 4.61
C ASN A 45 -14.05 -3.17 3.73
N GLN A 46 -13.12 -2.85 2.84
CA GLN A 46 -13.27 -1.73 1.90
C GLN A 46 -14.25 -2.03 0.75
N VAL A 47 -14.42 -3.31 0.42
CA VAL A 47 -15.25 -3.76 -0.70
C VAL A 47 -16.71 -4.04 -0.28
N VAL A 48 -16.98 -4.24 1.02
CA VAL A 48 -18.33 -4.55 1.55
C VAL A 48 -19.38 -3.47 1.21
N GLY A 49 -18.97 -2.26 0.82
CA GLY A 49 -19.87 -1.23 0.27
C GLY A 49 -20.29 -1.43 -1.19
N ASN A 50 -19.63 -2.31 -1.95
CA ASN A 50 -19.91 -2.56 -3.37
C ASN A 50 -20.14 -4.06 -3.61
N LYS A 51 -21.41 -4.43 -3.73
CA LYS A 51 -21.90 -5.78 -3.97
C LYS A 51 -21.23 -6.46 -5.18
N SER A 52 -20.29 -7.36 -5.00
CA SER A 52 -20.18 -8.52 -5.88
C SER A 52 -19.37 -9.66 -5.25
N GLU A 53 -19.97 -10.84 -5.15
CA GLU A 53 -19.33 -12.11 -4.74
C GLU A 53 -18.16 -12.50 -5.65
N LYS A 54 -18.12 -12.01 -6.89
CA LYS A 54 -16.98 -12.16 -7.82
C LYS A 54 -15.67 -11.60 -7.26
N PHE A 55 -15.74 -10.64 -6.36
CA PHE A 55 -14.58 -9.99 -5.77
C PHE A 55 -13.93 -10.84 -4.66
N LYS A 56 -14.71 -11.61 -3.89
CA LYS A 56 -14.17 -12.54 -2.85
C LYS A 56 -13.27 -13.63 -3.44
N LEU A 57 -13.49 -14.02 -4.72
CA LEU A 57 -12.66 -15.00 -5.41
C LEU A 57 -11.30 -14.43 -5.86
N LYS A 58 -11.16 -13.12 -6.02
CA LYS A 58 -9.93 -12.49 -6.54
C LYS A 58 -8.78 -12.48 -5.52
N MET A 59 -9.09 -12.47 -4.22
CA MET A 59 -8.10 -12.48 -3.14
C MET A 59 -7.45 -13.85 -2.85
N LYS A 60 -7.73 -14.87 -3.67
CA LYS A 60 -6.87 -16.07 -3.72
C LYS A 60 -5.48 -15.78 -4.31
N LYS A 61 -5.26 -14.57 -4.85
CA LYS A 61 -4.01 -14.20 -5.49
C LYS A 61 -2.96 -13.85 -4.45
N ASP A 62 -1.83 -14.47 -4.63
CA ASP A 62 -0.60 -14.25 -3.87
C ASP A 62 -0.08 -12.82 -4.14
N PHE A 63 -0.11 -11.96 -3.12
CA PHE A 63 0.50 -10.63 -3.19
C PHE A 63 2.02 -10.78 -3.16
N ARG A 64 2.67 -10.42 -4.26
CA ARG A 64 4.12 -10.40 -4.37
C ARG A 64 4.55 -9.00 -4.79
N PRO A 65 5.01 -8.19 -3.84
CA PRO A 65 5.47 -6.84 -4.14
C PRO A 65 6.55 -6.86 -5.22
N SER A 66 6.38 -6.03 -6.25
CA SER A 66 7.37 -5.73 -7.28
C SER A 66 8.20 -4.51 -6.90
N ASP A 67 7.56 -3.51 -6.25
CA ASP A 67 8.24 -2.31 -5.81
C ASP A 67 7.52 -1.66 -4.61
N LEU A 68 8.21 -0.71 -3.96
CA LEU A 68 7.67 0.10 -2.87
C LEU A 68 8.27 1.50 -2.87
N ALA A 69 7.47 2.48 -2.40
CA ALA A 69 7.92 3.85 -2.17
C ALA A 69 7.33 4.41 -0.88
N ILE A 70 8.06 5.34 -0.25
CA ILE A 70 7.60 6.05 0.95
C ILE A 70 7.01 7.38 0.51
N HIS A 71 5.77 7.64 0.91
CA HIS A 71 5.11 8.91 0.63
C HIS A 71 5.76 10.04 1.42
N PRO A 72 6.26 11.13 0.78
CA PRO A 72 7.12 12.11 1.43
C PRO A 72 6.40 12.94 2.50
N ILE A 73 5.08 13.10 2.40
CA ILE A 73 4.29 13.92 3.33
C ILE A 73 3.73 13.09 4.48
N THR A 74 3.21 11.88 4.21
CA THR A 74 2.53 11.06 5.22
C THR A 74 3.44 10.04 5.89
N GLY A 75 4.57 9.70 5.27
CA GLY A 75 5.48 8.65 5.74
C GLY A 75 4.96 7.22 5.54
N HIS A 76 3.76 7.06 4.96
CA HIS A 76 3.21 5.75 4.64
C HIS A 76 4.02 5.08 3.52
N ILE A 77 4.04 3.76 3.55
CA ILE A 77 4.75 2.93 2.58
C ILE A 77 3.73 2.34 1.62
N TYR A 78 3.91 2.64 0.35
CA TYR A 78 3.08 2.15 -0.74
C TYR A 78 3.80 0.99 -1.41
N HIS A 79 3.15 -0.16 -1.49
CA HIS A 79 3.67 -1.37 -2.11
C HIS A 79 2.81 -1.71 -3.32
N ILE A 80 3.43 -1.89 -4.47
CA ILE A 80 2.73 -2.41 -5.66
C ILE A 80 3.12 -3.85 -5.93
N ALA A 81 2.23 -4.57 -6.57
CA ALA A 81 2.47 -5.95 -6.96
C ALA A 81 1.93 -6.21 -8.37
N ALA A 82 2.79 -6.60 -9.29
CA ALA A 82 2.40 -7.11 -10.61
C ALA A 82 1.63 -8.42 -10.44
N ARG A 83 2.15 -9.32 -9.60
CA ARG A 83 1.44 -10.54 -9.24
C ARG A 83 0.45 -10.29 -8.12
N GLY A 84 -0.83 -10.39 -8.43
CA GLY A 84 -1.92 -10.01 -7.55
C GLY A 84 -2.59 -8.71 -7.95
N GLN A 85 -1.86 -7.82 -8.64
CA GLN A 85 -2.37 -6.54 -9.16
C GLN A 85 -3.00 -5.69 -8.06
N LEU A 86 -2.23 -5.47 -7.00
CA LEU A 86 -2.64 -4.72 -5.81
C LEU A 86 -1.70 -3.56 -5.54
N LEU A 87 -2.29 -2.48 -5.06
CA LEU A 87 -1.62 -1.44 -4.29
C LEU A 87 -1.98 -1.64 -2.82
N VAL A 88 -0.98 -1.73 -1.95
CA VAL A 88 -1.14 -1.87 -0.50
C VAL A 88 -0.44 -0.71 0.17
N VAL A 89 -1.10 -0.05 1.11
CA VAL A 89 -0.54 1.05 1.90
C VAL A 89 -0.43 0.63 3.35
N SER A 90 0.78 0.73 3.89
CA SER A 90 1.08 0.42 5.29
C SER A 90 1.84 1.57 5.97
N ASP A 91 1.95 1.49 7.29
CA ASP A 91 2.95 2.26 8.02
C ASP A 91 4.26 1.46 8.17
N ARG A 92 5.19 2.04 8.94
CA ARG A 92 6.49 1.42 9.23
C ARG A 92 6.41 0.24 10.20
N SER A 93 5.30 0.07 10.91
CA SER A 93 5.04 -1.10 11.77
C SER A 93 4.51 -2.30 10.98
N GLY A 94 4.07 -2.07 9.74
CA GLY A 94 3.43 -3.07 8.88
C GLY A 94 1.91 -3.10 9.03
N GLN A 95 1.31 -2.15 9.76
CA GLN A 95 -0.15 -2.00 9.82
C GLN A 95 -0.69 -1.58 8.46
N ILE A 96 -1.69 -2.29 7.95
CA ILE A 96 -2.30 -2.03 6.65
C ILE A 96 -3.46 -1.05 6.80
N TYR A 97 -3.40 0.05 6.07
CA TYR A 97 -4.46 1.08 6.04
C TYR A 97 -5.37 0.97 4.83
N TYR A 98 -4.79 0.61 3.69
CA TYR A 98 -5.51 0.65 2.44
C TYR A 98 -5.02 -0.42 1.47
N VAL A 99 -5.97 -1.03 0.74
CA VAL A 99 -5.68 -2.02 -0.31
C VAL A 99 -6.57 -1.73 -1.50
N ARG A 100 -5.99 -1.66 -2.69
CA ARG A 100 -6.73 -1.39 -3.93
C ARG A 100 -6.27 -2.30 -5.06
N ASP A 101 -7.24 -2.73 -5.88
CA ASP A 101 -6.90 -3.36 -7.16
C ASP A 101 -6.27 -2.35 -8.11
N LEU A 102 -5.24 -2.81 -8.80
CA LEU A 102 -4.71 -2.18 -9.99
C LEU A 102 -5.35 -2.84 -11.22
N PRO A 103 -6.30 -2.17 -11.93
CA PRO A 103 -7.00 -2.78 -13.04
C PRO A 103 -6.06 -3.28 -14.13
N LYS A 104 -6.17 -4.55 -14.52
CA LYS A 104 -5.25 -5.19 -15.47
C LYS A 104 -5.21 -4.50 -16.84
N LEU A 105 -6.30 -3.87 -17.26
CA LEU A 105 -6.34 -3.13 -18.52
C LEU A 105 -5.41 -1.91 -18.53
N MET A 106 -5.24 -1.26 -17.36
CA MET A 106 -4.36 -0.10 -17.20
C MET A 106 -2.96 -0.54 -16.73
N PHE A 107 -2.90 -1.41 -15.73
CA PHE A 107 -1.67 -1.86 -15.08
C PHE A 107 -1.42 -3.32 -15.43
N ARG A 108 -0.90 -3.58 -16.62
CA ARG A 108 -0.63 -4.96 -17.06
C ARG A 108 0.41 -5.63 -16.18
N GLN A 109 1.49 -4.89 -15.92
CA GLN A 109 2.62 -5.34 -15.12
C GLN A 109 3.22 -4.14 -14.38
N PRO A 110 2.62 -3.73 -13.22
CA PRO A 110 3.13 -2.61 -12.44
C PRO A 110 4.44 -3.00 -11.77
N GLU A 111 5.54 -2.36 -12.17
CA GLU A 111 6.90 -2.72 -11.75
C GLU A 111 7.61 -1.59 -10.99
N GLY A 112 7.13 -0.35 -11.08
CA GLY A 112 7.76 0.78 -10.39
C GLY A 112 6.74 1.73 -9.78
N ILE A 113 7.04 2.23 -8.57
CA ILE A 113 6.28 3.27 -7.88
C ILE A 113 7.22 4.33 -7.31
N SER A 114 6.85 5.60 -7.42
CA SER A 114 7.60 6.72 -6.85
C SER A 114 6.68 7.87 -6.48
N PHE A 115 7.22 8.85 -5.75
CA PHE A 115 6.55 10.09 -5.40
C PHE A 115 7.43 11.29 -5.71
N ASP A 116 6.81 12.39 -6.16
CA ASP A 116 7.48 13.68 -6.15
C ASP A 116 7.43 14.32 -4.74
N PRO A 117 8.20 15.40 -4.47
CA PRO A 117 8.19 16.08 -3.17
C PRO A 117 6.82 16.64 -2.76
N ARG A 118 5.90 16.84 -3.71
CA ARG A 118 4.53 17.32 -3.47
C ARG A 118 3.57 16.19 -3.11
N GLY A 119 4.04 14.92 -3.14
CA GLY A 119 3.26 13.74 -2.83
C GLY A 119 2.51 13.16 -4.05
N ASN A 120 2.70 13.69 -5.26
CA ASN A 120 2.12 13.05 -6.44
C ASN A 120 2.76 11.68 -6.65
N MET A 121 1.92 10.68 -6.88
CA MET A 121 2.34 9.29 -7.08
C MET A 121 2.51 8.98 -8.57
N PHE A 122 3.57 8.28 -8.90
CA PHE A 122 3.85 7.78 -10.23
C PHE A 122 3.94 6.27 -10.20
N ILE A 123 3.24 5.60 -11.11
CA ILE A 123 3.31 4.13 -11.29
C ILE A 123 3.75 3.85 -12.72
N VAL A 124 4.79 3.05 -12.88
CA VAL A 124 5.23 2.53 -14.17
C VAL A 124 4.68 1.11 -14.34
N SER A 125 4.08 0.87 -15.48
CA SER A 125 3.63 -0.46 -15.90
C SER A 125 4.35 -0.87 -17.17
N GLU A 126 5.01 -2.03 -17.14
CA GLU A 126 5.60 -2.63 -18.32
C GLU A 126 4.53 -3.05 -19.30
N GLY A 127 4.77 -2.79 -20.58
CA GLY A 127 3.88 -3.20 -21.65
C GLY A 127 4.24 -4.60 -22.14
N VAL A 128 3.56 -5.62 -21.64
CA VAL A 128 3.63 -6.96 -22.26
C VAL A 128 2.86 -6.90 -23.57
N ASP A 129 3.52 -7.05 -24.69
CA ASP A 129 2.97 -6.89 -26.05
C ASP A 129 2.31 -5.53 -26.33
N SER A 130 2.66 -4.48 -25.59
CA SER A 130 2.17 -3.12 -25.74
C SER A 130 3.22 -2.10 -25.27
N LYS A 131 2.93 -0.80 -25.44
CA LYS A 131 3.81 0.26 -24.92
C LYS A 131 3.80 0.27 -23.39
N ALA A 132 4.97 0.49 -22.78
CA ALA A 132 5.06 0.81 -21.35
C ALA A 132 4.28 2.11 -21.06
N MET A 133 3.69 2.18 -19.86
CA MET A 133 2.85 3.30 -19.44
C MET A 133 3.37 3.88 -18.14
N LEU A 134 3.36 5.21 -18.06
CA LEU A 134 3.57 5.96 -16.82
C LEU A 134 2.24 6.62 -16.42
N PHE A 135 1.79 6.35 -15.21
CA PHE A 135 0.58 6.94 -14.64
C PHE A 135 0.95 7.93 -13.55
N GLU A 136 0.38 9.12 -13.58
CA GLU A 136 0.50 10.14 -12.54
C GLU A 136 -0.82 10.26 -11.78
N PHE A 137 -0.74 10.28 -10.44
CA PHE A 137 -1.87 10.50 -9.54
C PHE A 137 -1.56 11.71 -8.66
N LYS A 138 -2.36 12.75 -8.79
CA LYS A 138 -2.20 13.97 -7.99
C LYS A 138 -2.52 13.70 -6.52
N TYR A 139 -1.65 14.17 -5.64
CA TYR A 139 -1.89 14.13 -4.22
C TYR A 139 -3.02 15.09 -3.84
N GLN A 140 -4.00 14.56 -3.13
CA GLN A 140 -5.08 15.35 -2.55
C GLN A 140 -5.02 15.17 -1.03
N PRO A 141 -4.56 16.17 -0.26
CA PRO A 141 -4.60 16.08 1.19
C PRO A 141 -6.06 15.97 1.62
N VAL A 142 -6.34 14.97 2.48
CA VAL A 142 -7.65 14.88 3.12
C VAL A 142 -7.77 16.10 4.02
N ALA A 143 -8.68 17.02 3.70
CA ALA A 143 -9.02 18.11 4.59
C ALA A 143 -9.49 17.48 5.92
N ARG A 144 -8.78 17.75 7.02
CA ARG A 144 -9.29 17.43 8.35
C ARG A 144 -10.61 18.16 8.46
N LYS A 145 -11.74 17.46 8.58
CA LYS A 145 -12.95 18.03 9.18
C LYS A 145 -12.52 18.44 10.59
N VAL A 146 -12.25 19.72 10.76
CA VAL A 146 -12.13 20.31 12.08
C VAL A 146 -13.55 20.18 12.63
N GLU A 147 -13.71 19.37 13.65
CA GLU A 147 -14.94 19.33 14.46
C GLU A 147 -15.11 20.71 15.10
N ALA A 148 -15.83 21.57 14.39
CA ALA A 148 -16.36 22.83 14.91
C ALA A 148 -17.75 22.55 15.52
N GLU A 149 -17.80 21.59 16.48
CA GLU A 149 -18.99 21.32 17.27
C GLU A 149 -18.61 21.14 18.74
N ALA A 150 -18.17 22.19 19.40
CA ALA A 150 -18.19 22.23 20.88
C ALA A 150 -18.01 23.66 21.42
N GLN A 151 -18.74 24.66 20.92
CA GLN A 151 -18.84 25.95 21.61
C GLN A 151 -20.16 26.68 21.31
N THR A 152 -21.27 26.00 21.49
CA THR A 152 -22.59 26.66 21.58
C THR A 152 -23.45 25.97 22.63
N SER A 153 -22.99 25.95 23.88
CA SER A 153 -23.91 25.72 25.00
C SER A 153 -23.30 26.24 26.28
N SER A 154 -23.41 27.50 26.52
CA SER A 154 -23.53 28.08 27.88
C SER A 154 -23.55 29.61 27.82
N PHE A 155 -24.65 30.19 27.45
CA PHE A 155 -25.08 31.50 27.92
C PHE A 155 -26.60 31.54 27.82
N SER A 156 -27.25 30.98 28.86
CA SER A 156 -28.60 31.32 29.19
C SER A 156 -28.67 31.20 30.71
N LEU A 157 -28.69 32.36 31.36
CA LEU A 157 -29.35 32.64 32.61
C LEU A 157 -28.79 33.94 33.22
N LEU A 158 -29.47 35.02 33.03
CA LEU A 158 -30.01 35.97 34.00
C LEU A 158 -30.51 37.16 33.26
#